data_2a42f8f0e2d0f357a53f350155426311
#
_entry.id   2a42f8f0e2d0f357a53f350155426311
#
_cell.length_a   1.000
_cell.length_b   1.000
_cell.length_c   1.000
_cell.angle_alpha   90.00
_cell.angle_beta   90.00
_cell.angle_gamma   90.00
#
_symmetry.space_group_name_H-M   'P 1'
#
loop_
_entity.id
_entity.type
_entity.pdbx_description
1 polymer ?
#
loop_
_entity_poly.entity_id
_entity_poly.type
_entity_poly.pdbx_seq_one_letter_code
_entity_poly.pdbx_strand_id
1 'polypeptide(L)'
;MRILVAWLGLCFAAMASAEMQKATFAGGCFWCMEAPFEKIQGVTEAVSGYMGGTEVNPSYEQVAAGKTGHVEVVQITYDDSVTNYKELLETFWRQIDPTDAEGQFVDRGPQYRPVIFSHNKQQDALAKKSKKRLQESGIFGQPVVTEVVPAQPFYRAELYHQDYYKINSLRYKYYLFRSGRDQFLERVWSDYKAFRLFKEVEPPRMPYARPPEKVIQSKLTALQYEVTQEDGTEPAFQNAYWDLKELGIYVDVVSGEPLFSSLHKYDSGSGWPPFWRPTRWAR
;
A
#
# COMPACT_ATOMS: atom_id res chain seq x y z
N MET A 1 -57.91 -17.42 13.15
CA MET A 1 -57.24 -16.79 12.00
C MET A 1 -56.11 -15.92 12.57
N ARG A 2 -54.88 -16.48 12.56
CA ARG A 2 -53.66 -15.80 13.09
C ARG A 2 -52.87 -15.29 11.91
N ILE A 3 -52.74 -13.97 11.79
CA ILE A 3 -51.96 -13.31 10.74
C ILE A 3 -50.48 -13.31 11.22
N LEU A 4 -49.61 -14.02 10.51
CA LEU A 4 -48.17 -13.91 10.66
C LEU A 4 -47.68 -12.71 9.83
N VAL A 5 -47.20 -11.66 10.50
CA VAL A 5 -46.50 -10.56 9.83
C VAL A 5 -45.01 -10.92 9.78
N ALA A 6 -44.55 -11.28 8.57
CA ALA A 6 -43.12 -11.48 8.32
C ALA A 6 -42.48 -10.11 8.15
N TRP A 7 -41.55 -9.76 9.05
CA TRP A 7 -40.64 -8.62 8.90
C TRP A 7 -39.52 -9.01 7.94
N LEU A 8 -39.57 -8.47 6.73
CA LEU A 8 -38.41 -8.47 5.82
C LEU A 8 -37.45 -7.38 6.30
N GLY A 9 -36.39 -7.77 7.01
CA GLY A 9 -35.27 -6.89 7.29
C GLY A 9 -34.47 -6.67 6.01
N LEU A 10 -34.61 -5.49 5.38
CA LEU A 10 -33.67 -5.04 4.34
C LEU A 10 -32.33 -4.73 5.03
N CYS A 11 -31.37 -5.66 4.93
CA CYS A 11 -29.98 -5.34 5.18
C CYS A 11 -29.47 -4.45 4.04
N PHE A 12 -29.44 -3.14 4.25
CA PHE A 12 -28.64 -2.23 3.43
C PHE A 12 -27.14 -2.58 3.71
N ALA A 13 -26.54 -3.39 2.86
CA ALA A 13 -25.11 -3.46 2.75
C ALA A 13 -24.65 -2.09 2.23
N ALA A 14 -24.09 -1.25 3.10
CA ALA A 14 -23.41 -0.04 2.68
C ALA A 14 -22.28 -0.49 1.74
N MET A 15 -22.42 -0.23 0.45
CA MET A 15 -21.30 -0.32 -0.49
C MET A 15 -20.24 0.63 0.01
N ALA A 16 -19.13 0.12 0.52
CA ALA A 16 -17.95 0.91 0.78
C ALA A 16 -17.47 1.43 -0.60
N SER A 17 -17.83 2.65 -0.93
CA SER A 17 -17.27 3.37 -2.05
C SER A 17 -15.77 3.45 -1.82
N ALA A 18 -14.96 3.03 -2.81
CA ALA A 18 -13.53 3.27 -2.81
C ALA A 18 -13.29 4.76 -2.58
N GLU A 19 -12.70 5.13 -1.44
CA GLU A 19 -12.41 6.52 -1.13
C GLU A 19 -10.97 6.81 -1.54
N MET A 20 -10.83 7.70 -2.54
CA MET A 20 -9.52 8.14 -2.99
C MET A 20 -8.90 9.04 -1.94
N GLN A 21 -7.81 8.61 -1.37
CA GLN A 21 -7.07 9.32 -0.34
C GLN A 21 -5.79 9.93 -0.90
N LYS A 22 -5.27 10.96 -0.20
CA LYS A 22 -3.98 11.57 -0.52
C LYS A 22 -2.95 11.34 0.57
N ALA A 23 -1.69 11.16 0.16
CA ALA A 23 -0.51 11.18 1.03
C ALA A 23 0.58 12.03 0.37
N THR A 24 1.42 12.73 1.17
CA THR A 24 2.49 13.56 0.62
C THR A 24 3.76 13.37 1.41
N PHE A 25 4.85 13.09 0.70
CA PHE A 25 6.16 12.80 1.28
C PHE A 25 7.27 13.59 0.60
N ALA A 26 8.18 14.14 1.39
CA ALA A 26 9.46 14.68 0.97
C ALA A 26 10.57 13.71 1.36
N GLY A 27 11.43 13.34 0.43
CA GLY A 27 12.52 12.38 0.67
C GLY A 27 13.74 12.64 -0.22
N GLY A 28 14.12 13.91 -0.38
CA GLY A 28 15.13 14.34 -1.34
C GLY A 28 14.54 14.56 -2.72
N CYS A 29 15.34 14.33 -3.76
CA CYS A 29 14.91 14.47 -5.15
C CYS A 29 13.63 13.67 -5.45
N PHE A 30 12.58 14.35 -5.89
CA PHE A 30 11.27 13.75 -6.18
C PHE A 30 11.31 12.70 -7.30
N TRP A 31 12.28 12.77 -8.24
CA TRP A 31 12.45 11.71 -9.26
C TRP A 31 12.72 10.33 -8.64
N CYS A 32 13.44 10.30 -7.49
CA CYS A 32 13.72 9.06 -6.78
C CYS A 32 12.54 8.59 -5.93
N MET A 33 11.67 9.51 -5.53
CA MET A 33 10.54 9.20 -4.66
C MET A 33 9.29 8.74 -5.44
N GLU A 34 9.09 9.19 -6.67
CA GLU A 34 7.92 8.88 -7.49
C GLU A 34 7.83 7.38 -7.84
N ALA A 35 8.89 6.82 -8.41
CA ALA A 35 8.92 5.45 -8.90
C ALA A 35 8.60 4.35 -7.85
N PRO A 36 9.06 4.41 -6.58
CA PRO A 36 8.69 3.44 -5.56
C PRO A 36 7.20 3.42 -5.23
N PHE A 37 6.55 4.59 -5.21
CA PHE A 37 5.13 4.69 -4.87
C PHE A 37 4.22 4.24 -5.99
N GLU A 38 4.53 4.55 -7.25
CA GLU A 38 3.73 4.09 -8.38
C GLU A 38 3.66 2.56 -8.54
N LYS A 39 4.63 1.85 -8.00
CA LYS A 39 4.64 0.37 -8.00
C LYS A 39 3.70 -0.24 -6.98
N ILE A 40 3.17 0.56 -6.05
CA ILE A 40 2.24 0.06 -5.03
C ILE A 40 0.87 -0.10 -5.66
N GLN A 41 0.33 -1.30 -5.58
CA GLN A 41 -1.02 -1.56 -6.06
C GLN A 41 -2.02 -0.73 -5.26
N GLY A 42 -2.97 -0.09 -5.95
CA GLY A 42 -3.93 0.84 -5.36
C GLY A 42 -3.45 2.28 -5.38
N VAL A 43 -2.18 2.57 -5.70
CA VAL A 43 -1.75 3.91 -6.06
C VAL A 43 -2.18 4.19 -7.49
N THR A 44 -2.97 5.24 -7.66
CA THR A 44 -3.51 5.65 -8.97
C THR A 44 -2.73 6.80 -9.59
N GLU A 45 -2.05 7.60 -8.75
CA GLU A 45 -1.24 8.73 -9.22
C GLU A 45 -0.15 9.04 -8.19
N ALA A 46 1.06 9.34 -8.65
CA ALA A 46 2.13 9.93 -7.87
C ALA A 46 2.64 11.17 -8.62
N VAL A 47 2.54 12.33 -8.01
CA VAL A 47 2.81 13.62 -8.64
C VAL A 47 3.95 14.31 -7.95
N SER A 48 5.03 14.60 -8.67
CA SER A 48 6.14 15.43 -8.22
C SER A 48 5.72 16.88 -8.08
N GLY A 49 6.12 17.53 -6.99
CA GLY A 49 5.73 18.92 -6.69
C GLY A 49 6.46 19.52 -5.50
N TYR A 50 5.90 20.62 -5.01
CA TYR A 50 6.47 21.43 -3.94
C TYR A 50 5.44 21.67 -2.83
N MET A 51 5.88 21.63 -1.57
CA MET A 51 5.04 21.88 -0.40
C MET A 51 5.88 22.41 0.77
N GLY A 52 5.26 23.08 1.72
CA GLY A 52 5.88 23.47 2.99
C GLY A 52 6.40 24.91 3.05
N GLY A 53 6.44 25.62 1.94
CA GLY A 53 6.77 27.05 1.88
C GLY A 53 5.54 27.96 1.87
N THR A 54 5.78 29.26 1.91
CA THR A 54 4.77 30.32 1.85
C THR A 54 4.59 30.91 0.45
N GLU A 55 5.55 30.66 -0.43
CA GLU A 55 5.56 31.21 -1.78
C GLU A 55 4.47 30.55 -2.62
N VAL A 56 3.70 31.36 -3.33
CA VAL A 56 2.62 30.91 -4.20
C VAL A 56 3.18 30.61 -5.59
N ASN A 57 2.86 29.42 -6.14
CA ASN A 57 3.31 28.97 -7.45
C ASN A 57 4.84 29.08 -7.61
N PRO A 58 5.63 28.44 -6.74
CA PRO A 58 7.09 28.46 -6.87
C PRO A 58 7.54 27.75 -8.14
N SER A 59 8.63 28.26 -8.76
CA SER A 59 9.26 27.56 -9.87
C SER A 59 10.34 26.57 -9.39
N TYR A 60 10.69 25.60 -10.22
CA TYR A 60 11.78 24.67 -9.93
C TYR A 60 13.08 25.39 -9.57
N GLU A 61 13.45 26.42 -10.36
CA GLU A 61 14.69 27.16 -10.13
C GLU A 61 14.71 27.88 -8.77
N GLN A 62 13.56 28.32 -8.30
CA GLN A 62 13.45 28.96 -6.99
C GLN A 62 13.62 27.93 -5.86
N VAL A 63 12.94 26.79 -5.97
CA VAL A 63 13.00 25.73 -4.96
C VAL A 63 14.38 25.06 -4.95
N ALA A 64 14.87 24.63 -6.11
CA ALA A 64 16.17 23.97 -6.24
C ALA A 64 17.35 24.85 -5.79
N ALA A 65 17.22 26.18 -5.94
CA ALA A 65 18.21 27.13 -5.45
C ALA A 65 18.09 27.42 -3.92
N GLY A 66 17.14 26.80 -3.21
CA GLY A 66 16.88 27.03 -1.79
C GLY A 66 16.36 28.44 -1.48
N LYS A 67 15.71 29.11 -2.45
CA LYS A 67 15.19 30.49 -2.30
C LYS A 67 13.74 30.53 -1.78
N THR A 68 13.17 29.39 -1.44
CA THR A 68 11.82 29.24 -0.91
C THR A 68 11.82 28.39 0.35
N GLY A 69 10.72 28.38 1.11
CA GLY A 69 10.50 27.46 2.22
C GLY A 69 10.03 26.07 1.77
N HIS A 70 9.76 25.89 0.47
CA HIS A 70 9.27 24.63 -0.08
C HIS A 70 10.33 23.54 -0.09
N VAL A 71 9.84 22.29 0.04
CA VAL A 71 10.61 21.08 -0.22
C VAL A 71 10.08 20.37 -1.47
N GLU A 72 10.93 19.60 -2.14
CA GLU A 72 10.50 18.67 -3.16
C GLU A 72 9.70 17.54 -2.52
N VAL A 73 8.51 17.27 -3.06
CA VAL A 73 7.58 16.26 -2.55
C VAL A 73 7.03 15.39 -3.67
N VAL A 74 6.54 14.22 -3.30
CA VAL A 74 5.61 13.44 -4.12
C VAL A 74 4.26 13.37 -3.41
N GLN A 75 3.20 13.83 -4.08
CA GLN A 75 1.82 13.66 -3.64
C GLN A 75 1.24 12.43 -4.31
N ILE A 76 0.73 11.51 -3.50
CA ILE A 76 0.22 10.20 -3.90
C ILE A 76 -1.29 10.21 -3.74
N THR A 77 -2.02 9.80 -4.79
CA THR A 77 -3.44 9.48 -4.73
C THR A 77 -3.58 7.96 -4.73
N TYR A 78 -4.32 7.41 -3.77
CA TYR A 78 -4.47 5.96 -3.61
C TYR A 78 -5.89 5.56 -3.22
N ASP A 79 -6.28 4.36 -3.64
CA ASP A 79 -7.51 3.69 -3.27
C ASP A 79 -7.32 2.98 -1.93
N ASP A 80 -7.99 3.46 -0.87
CA ASP A 80 -7.85 2.93 0.49
C ASP A 80 -8.50 1.55 0.69
N SER A 81 -9.31 1.10 -0.27
CA SER A 81 -9.82 -0.28 -0.31
C SER A 81 -8.77 -1.29 -0.80
N VAL A 82 -7.74 -0.85 -1.53
CA VAL A 82 -6.70 -1.70 -2.13
C VAL A 82 -5.39 -1.62 -1.35
N THR A 83 -4.95 -0.42 -1.01
CA THR A 83 -3.76 -0.18 -0.19
C THR A 83 -4.09 0.73 1.00
N ASN A 84 -3.13 1.03 1.85
CA ASN A 84 -3.39 1.89 3.00
C ASN A 84 -2.17 2.76 3.34
N TYR A 85 -2.39 3.80 4.12
CA TYR A 85 -1.36 4.76 4.49
C TYR A 85 -0.15 4.13 5.22
N LYS A 86 -0.32 3.01 5.93
CA LYS A 86 0.79 2.30 6.58
C LYS A 86 1.76 1.71 5.57
N GLU A 87 1.25 1.17 4.45
CA GLU A 87 2.07 0.65 3.36
C GLU A 87 2.87 1.76 2.67
N LEU A 88 2.25 2.93 2.49
CA LEU A 88 2.94 4.10 1.97
C LEU A 88 4.05 4.57 2.92
N LEU A 89 3.81 4.57 4.24
CA LEU A 89 4.83 4.89 5.23
C LEU A 89 5.97 3.87 5.25
N GLU A 90 5.68 2.56 5.14
CA GLU A 90 6.72 1.51 5.01
C GLU A 90 7.61 1.77 3.80
N THR A 91 7.00 2.12 2.67
CA THR A 91 7.73 2.45 1.44
C THR A 91 8.57 3.72 1.63
N PHE A 92 7.99 4.79 2.18
CA PHE A 92 8.69 6.06 2.43
C PHE A 92 9.97 5.87 3.24
N TRP A 93 9.87 5.23 4.41
CA TRP A 93 11.01 5.03 5.30
C TRP A 93 12.13 4.19 4.69
N ARG A 94 11.78 3.35 3.71
CA ARG A 94 12.75 2.53 2.97
C ARG A 94 13.38 3.23 1.78
N GLN A 95 13.07 4.51 1.57
CA GLN A 95 13.64 5.30 0.47
C GLN A 95 14.59 6.40 0.94
N ILE A 96 14.72 6.63 2.25
CA ILE A 96 15.43 7.78 2.79
C ILE A 96 16.49 7.42 3.82
N ASP A 97 17.41 8.36 4.07
CA ASP A 97 18.13 8.45 5.34
C ASP A 97 17.32 9.33 6.30
N PRO A 98 16.62 8.75 7.28
CA PRO A 98 15.76 9.52 8.19
C PRO A 98 16.55 10.32 9.22
N THR A 99 17.88 10.17 9.27
CA THR A 99 18.77 10.83 10.22
C THR A 99 19.45 12.09 9.64
N ASP A 100 19.26 12.36 8.35
CA ASP A 100 19.85 13.50 7.65
C ASP A 100 18.84 14.64 7.52
N ALA A 101 19.05 15.73 8.28
CA ALA A 101 18.20 16.93 8.27
C ALA A 101 18.56 17.92 7.15
N GLU A 102 19.76 17.78 6.54
CA GLU A 102 20.30 18.78 5.62
C GLU A 102 20.16 18.39 4.14
N GLY A 103 19.39 17.36 3.86
CA GLY A 103 19.15 16.87 2.50
C GLY A 103 19.01 15.36 2.46
N GLN A 104 19.27 14.80 1.28
CA GLN A 104 19.29 13.33 1.09
C GLN A 104 20.40 12.97 0.10
N PHE A 105 21.37 12.19 0.56
CA PHE A 105 22.47 11.66 -0.26
C PHE A 105 23.26 12.81 -0.93
N VAL A 106 23.33 12.85 -2.28
CA VAL A 106 24.01 13.93 -3.01
C VAL A 106 23.20 15.22 -3.08
N ASP A 107 21.90 15.16 -2.84
CA ASP A 107 21.01 16.31 -2.88
C ASP A 107 21.05 17.04 -1.55
N ARG A 108 21.72 18.19 -1.51
CA ARG A 108 21.98 18.94 -0.28
C ARG A 108 21.19 20.23 -0.25
N GLY A 109 20.69 20.56 0.92
CA GLY A 109 19.94 21.76 1.20
C GLY A 109 18.55 21.51 1.79
N PRO A 110 17.93 22.53 2.40
CA PRO A 110 16.66 22.39 3.11
C PRO A 110 15.51 21.94 2.21
N GLN A 111 15.57 22.20 0.90
CA GLN A 111 14.56 21.76 -0.07
C GLN A 111 14.55 20.24 -0.30
N TYR A 112 15.58 19.53 0.17
CA TYR A 112 15.70 18.07 0.05
C TYR A 112 15.58 17.33 1.40
N ARG A 113 15.24 18.05 2.49
CA ARG A 113 15.06 17.41 3.80
C ARG A 113 13.87 16.44 3.82
N PRO A 114 13.92 15.36 4.62
CA PRO A 114 12.83 14.40 4.70
C PRO A 114 11.69 14.95 5.57
N VAL A 115 10.46 14.96 5.02
CA VAL A 115 9.24 15.41 5.71
C VAL A 115 8.05 14.52 5.34
N ILE A 116 7.21 14.23 6.31
CA ILE A 116 5.90 13.63 6.13
C ILE A 116 4.83 14.69 6.32
N PHE A 117 4.04 14.97 5.28
CA PHE A 117 2.92 15.89 5.31
C PHE A 117 1.61 15.12 5.56
N SER A 118 0.99 15.31 6.71
CA SER A 118 -0.24 14.60 7.10
C SER A 118 -1.48 15.38 6.65
N HIS A 119 -2.38 14.74 5.89
CA HIS A 119 -3.62 15.34 5.39
C HIS A 119 -4.77 15.29 6.40
N ASN A 120 -4.64 14.46 7.45
CA ASN A 120 -5.64 14.31 8.50
C ASN A 120 -5.02 13.79 9.81
N LYS A 121 -5.82 13.79 10.88
CA LYS A 121 -5.38 13.33 12.23
C LYS A 121 -4.94 11.86 12.26
N GLN A 122 -5.57 11.01 11.46
CA GLN A 122 -5.20 9.59 11.40
C GLN A 122 -3.82 9.40 10.76
N GLN A 123 -3.54 10.10 9.68
CA GLN A 123 -2.21 10.09 9.04
C GLN A 123 -1.15 10.65 9.99
N ASP A 124 -1.43 11.76 10.68
CA ASP A 124 -0.51 12.35 11.67
C ASP A 124 -0.15 11.33 12.77
N ALA A 125 -1.15 10.68 13.35
CA ALA A 125 -0.95 9.66 14.39
C ALA A 125 -0.14 8.46 13.87
N LEU A 126 -0.44 7.97 12.66
CA LEU A 126 0.28 6.86 12.04
C LEU A 126 1.72 7.22 11.69
N ALA A 127 1.95 8.41 11.13
CA ALA A 127 3.29 8.91 10.81
C ALA A 127 4.17 9.04 12.05
N LYS A 128 3.66 9.67 13.12
CA LYS A 128 4.35 9.78 14.41
C LYS A 128 4.64 8.42 15.04
N LYS A 129 3.67 7.49 14.97
CA LYS A 129 3.86 6.11 15.45
C LYS A 129 4.96 5.39 14.67
N SER A 130 4.98 5.53 13.34
CA SER A 130 6.01 4.92 12.49
C SER A 130 7.39 5.48 12.78
N LYS A 131 7.52 6.81 12.91
CA LYS A 131 8.76 7.49 13.30
C LYS A 131 9.29 6.97 14.64
N LYS A 132 8.42 6.92 15.66
CA LYS A 132 8.78 6.38 16.98
C LYS A 132 9.25 4.93 16.89
N ARG A 133 8.52 4.08 16.17
CA ARG A 133 8.88 2.68 15.96
C ARG A 133 10.22 2.50 15.27
N LEU A 134 10.50 3.35 14.27
CA LEU A 134 11.78 3.33 13.57
C LEU A 134 12.91 3.76 14.49
N GLN A 135 12.73 4.81 15.29
CA GLN A 135 13.70 5.26 16.28
C GLN A 135 14.02 4.17 17.31
N GLU A 136 12.96 3.53 17.85
CA GLU A 136 13.09 2.45 18.86
C GLU A 136 13.72 1.17 18.31
N SER A 137 13.73 0.98 16.99
CA SER A 137 14.36 -0.18 16.36
C SER A 137 15.89 -0.17 16.41
N GLY A 138 16.50 1.01 16.56
CA GLY A 138 17.95 1.19 16.55
C GLY A 138 18.62 0.96 15.19
N ILE A 139 17.86 0.73 14.11
CA ILE A 139 18.39 0.41 12.76
C ILE A 139 19.40 1.45 12.29
N PHE A 140 19.13 2.73 12.53
CA PHE A 140 19.99 3.82 12.03
C PHE A 140 21.06 4.26 13.02
N GLY A 141 21.01 3.86 14.27
CA GLY A 141 21.99 4.23 15.31
C GLY A 141 22.08 5.74 15.65
N GLN A 142 21.31 6.58 14.97
CA GLN A 142 21.22 8.02 15.12
C GLN A 142 19.76 8.47 15.30
N PRO A 143 19.49 9.67 15.83
CA PRO A 143 18.13 10.18 15.94
C PRO A 143 17.43 10.31 14.59
N VAL A 144 16.16 9.87 14.53
CA VAL A 144 15.29 10.09 13.37
C VAL A 144 14.81 11.54 13.37
N VAL A 145 15.35 12.35 12.48
CA VAL A 145 15.08 13.79 12.38
C VAL A 145 13.89 14.14 11.47
N THR A 146 13.46 13.21 10.62
CA THR A 146 12.32 13.42 9.71
C THR A 146 11.13 14.08 10.40
N GLU A 147 10.67 15.19 9.87
CA GLU A 147 9.53 15.95 10.41
C GLU A 147 8.20 15.31 10.05
N VAL A 148 7.20 15.47 10.92
CA VAL A 148 5.80 15.14 10.65
C VAL A 148 4.98 16.39 10.91
N VAL A 149 4.46 16.99 9.84
CA VAL A 149 3.75 18.27 9.87
C VAL A 149 2.42 18.19 9.11
N PRO A 150 1.44 19.08 9.39
CA PRO A 150 0.22 19.16 8.60
C PRO A 150 0.51 19.49 7.13
N ALA A 151 -0.25 18.88 6.22
CA ALA A 151 -0.18 19.20 4.79
C ALA A 151 -0.55 20.67 4.55
N GLN A 152 0.14 21.28 3.61
CA GLN A 152 -0.01 22.66 3.16
C GLN A 152 -0.41 22.67 1.67
N PRO A 153 -0.62 23.83 1.05
CA PRO A 153 -0.88 23.88 -0.38
C PRO A 153 0.20 23.16 -1.19
N PHE A 154 -0.24 22.29 -2.08
CA PHE A 154 0.62 21.55 -2.99
C PHE A 154 0.70 22.28 -4.32
N TYR A 155 1.91 22.46 -4.82
CA TYR A 155 2.19 23.02 -6.13
C TYR A 155 2.85 21.96 -7.01
N ARG A 156 2.16 21.59 -8.10
CA ARG A 156 2.67 20.59 -9.04
C ARG A 156 3.95 21.10 -9.70
N ALA A 157 4.98 20.29 -9.75
CA ALA A 157 6.18 20.59 -10.50
C ALA A 157 5.93 20.55 -12.01
N GLU A 158 6.80 21.16 -12.77
CA GLU A 158 6.74 21.29 -14.22
C GLU A 158 6.63 19.91 -14.91
N LEU A 159 5.99 19.85 -16.07
CA LEU A 159 5.68 18.59 -16.74
C LEU A 159 6.92 17.73 -17.04
N TYR A 160 8.07 18.35 -17.29
CA TYR A 160 9.31 17.62 -17.56
C TYR A 160 9.89 16.90 -16.34
N HIS A 161 9.35 17.14 -15.12
CA HIS A 161 9.70 16.43 -13.91
C HIS A 161 8.79 15.22 -13.64
N GLN A 162 7.59 15.20 -14.20
CA GLN A 162 6.63 14.12 -13.99
C GLN A 162 7.10 12.88 -14.77
N ASP A 163 6.93 11.69 -14.17
CA ASP A 163 7.31 10.41 -14.78
C ASP A 163 8.78 10.37 -15.28
N TYR A 164 9.67 11.16 -14.65
CA TYR A 164 11.04 11.32 -15.13
C TYR A 164 11.76 9.99 -15.29
N TYR A 165 11.55 9.05 -14.39
CA TYR A 165 12.15 7.72 -14.42
C TYR A 165 11.69 6.86 -15.61
N LYS A 166 10.49 7.13 -16.17
CA LYS A 166 9.96 6.49 -17.38
C LYS A 166 10.50 7.16 -18.65
N ILE A 167 10.39 8.49 -18.69
CA ILE A 167 10.71 9.30 -19.87
C ILE A 167 12.22 9.38 -20.11
N ASN A 168 13.01 9.54 -19.04
CA ASN A 168 14.46 9.72 -19.08
C ASN A 168 15.19 8.55 -18.39
N SER A 169 14.79 7.31 -18.66
CA SER A 169 15.18 6.11 -17.89
C SER A 169 16.70 5.91 -17.76
N LEU A 170 17.50 6.17 -18.79
CA LEU A 170 18.96 6.03 -18.73
C LEU A 170 19.60 7.08 -17.83
N ARG A 171 19.18 8.35 -17.97
CA ARG A 171 19.67 9.45 -17.15
C ARG A 171 19.25 9.30 -15.70
N TYR A 172 18.01 8.84 -15.46
CA TYR A 172 17.51 8.52 -14.13
C TYR A 172 18.33 7.41 -13.45
N LYS A 173 18.58 6.29 -14.15
CA LYS A 173 19.38 5.18 -13.60
C LYS A 173 20.81 5.61 -13.27
N TYR A 174 21.43 6.41 -14.14
CA TYR A 174 22.75 6.96 -13.87
C TYR A 174 22.75 7.87 -12.65
N TYR A 175 21.78 8.79 -12.54
CA TYR A 175 21.63 9.66 -11.38
C TYR A 175 21.39 8.85 -10.09
N LEU A 176 20.44 7.90 -10.10
CA LEU A 176 20.13 7.06 -8.95
C LEU A 176 21.37 6.31 -8.44
N PHE A 177 22.12 5.68 -9.35
CA PHE A 177 23.38 4.99 -9.01
C PHE A 177 24.43 5.94 -8.41
N ARG A 178 24.59 7.13 -9.01
CA ARG A 178 25.58 8.13 -8.55
C ARG A 178 25.16 8.86 -7.28
N SER A 179 23.88 8.87 -6.95
CA SER A 179 23.39 9.53 -5.74
C SER A 179 23.84 8.85 -4.45
N GLY A 180 24.21 7.56 -4.50
CA GLY A 180 24.54 6.78 -3.31
C GLY A 180 23.32 6.26 -2.55
N ARG A 181 22.09 6.56 -3.02
CA ARG A 181 20.83 6.14 -2.37
C ARG A 181 20.72 4.62 -2.31
N ASP A 182 20.83 3.93 -3.43
CA ASP A 182 20.65 2.48 -3.49
C ASP A 182 21.68 1.76 -2.60
N GLN A 183 22.95 2.19 -2.63
CA GLN A 183 24.02 1.60 -1.81
C GLN A 183 23.75 1.81 -0.32
N PHE A 184 23.26 2.98 0.07
CA PHE A 184 22.88 3.26 1.45
C PHE A 184 21.71 2.38 1.89
N LEU A 185 20.64 2.33 1.09
CA LEU A 185 19.44 1.57 1.40
C LEU A 185 19.72 0.07 1.49
N GLU A 186 20.52 -0.47 0.57
CA GLU A 186 20.93 -1.87 0.62
C GLU A 186 21.73 -2.16 1.88
N ARG A 187 22.71 -1.33 2.21
CA ARG A 187 23.53 -1.50 3.43
C ARG A 187 22.69 -1.47 4.70
N VAL A 188 21.71 -0.56 4.80
CA VAL A 188 20.91 -0.41 6.01
C VAL A 188 19.83 -1.48 6.11
N TRP A 189 19.14 -1.79 5.00
CA TRP A 189 17.95 -2.65 5.04
C TRP A 189 18.22 -4.13 4.76
N SER A 190 19.45 -4.52 4.33
CA SER A 190 19.79 -5.92 4.03
C SER A 190 19.50 -6.87 5.19
N ASP A 191 19.85 -6.46 6.42
CA ASP A 191 19.69 -7.27 7.64
C ASP A 191 18.28 -7.11 8.25
N TYR A 192 17.50 -6.13 7.78
CA TYR A 192 16.20 -5.77 8.31
C TYR A 192 15.04 -5.97 7.31
N LYS A 193 15.19 -6.88 6.35
CA LYS A 193 14.15 -7.17 5.33
C LYS A 193 12.79 -7.56 5.95
N ALA A 194 12.82 -8.27 7.06
CA ALA A 194 11.62 -8.70 7.79
C ALA A 194 11.07 -7.65 8.79
N PHE A 195 11.79 -6.55 9.01
CA PHE A 195 11.32 -5.49 9.90
C PHE A 195 10.07 -4.83 9.32
N ARG A 196 9.09 -4.56 10.18
CA ARG A 196 7.86 -3.83 9.83
C ARG A 196 7.60 -2.75 10.87
N LEU A 197 7.30 -1.55 10.42
CA LEU A 197 6.94 -0.40 11.27
C LEU A 197 5.59 -0.63 11.97
N PHE A 198 4.70 -1.26 11.26
CA PHE A 198 3.43 -1.66 11.80
C PHE A 198 3.46 -3.18 11.94
N LYS A 199 3.44 -3.68 13.19
CA LYS A 199 3.12 -5.10 13.38
C LYS A 199 1.74 -5.30 12.79
N GLU A 200 1.64 -6.15 11.80
CA GLU A 200 0.34 -6.70 11.47
C GLU A 200 -0.17 -7.30 12.78
N VAL A 201 -1.29 -6.78 13.26
CA VAL A 201 -2.08 -7.57 14.20
C VAL A 201 -2.51 -8.73 13.32
N GLU A 202 -1.81 -9.87 13.46
CA GLU A 202 -2.40 -11.10 12.92
C GLU A 202 -3.83 -11.11 13.48
N PRO A 203 -4.83 -11.09 12.60
CA PRO A 203 -6.19 -11.24 13.07
C PRO A 203 -6.22 -12.46 13.98
N PRO A 204 -7.03 -12.47 15.04
CA PRO A 204 -7.14 -13.63 15.88
C PRO A 204 -7.33 -14.82 14.95
N ARG A 205 -6.40 -15.78 15.01
CA ARG A 205 -6.51 -17.00 14.22
C ARG A 205 -7.84 -17.60 14.59
N MET A 206 -8.84 -17.39 13.76
CA MET A 206 -10.10 -18.12 13.92
C MET A 206 -9.70 -19.59 13.83
N PRO A 207 -10.07 -20.41 14.82
CA PRO A 207 -9.70 -21.82 14.81
C PRO A 207 -10.52 -22.55 13.76
N TYR A 208 -10.21 -22.31 12.48
CA TYR A 208 -10.72 -23.10 11.38
C TYR A 208 -10.04 -24.46 11.49
N ALA A 209 -10.71 -25.39 12.14
CA ALA A 209 -10.25 -26.75 12.25
C ALA A 209 -10.96 -27.62 11.20
N ARG A 210 -10.20 -28.53 10.58
CA ARG A 210 -10.82 -29.53 9.72
C ARG A 210 -11.86 -30.30 10.53
N PRO A 211 -13.14 -30.33 10.11
CA PRO A 211 -14.17 -31.10 10.78
C PRO A 211 -13.83 -32.59 10.78
N PRO A 212 -14.43 -33.38 11.69
CA PRO A 212 -14.32 -34.83 11.64
C PRO A 212 -14.84 -35.38 10.31
N GLU A 213 -14.21 -36.45 9.81
CA GLU A 213 -14.48 -37.03 8.51
C GLU A 213 -15.98 -37.30 8.23
N LYS A 214 -16.71 -37.82 9.22
CA LYS A 214 -18.17 -38.05 9.09
C LYS A 214 -18.96 -36.78 8.82
N VAL A 215 -18.50 -35.65 9.35
CA VAL A 215 -19.11 -34.31 9.15
C VAL A 215 -18.82 -33.84 7.74
N ILE A 216 -17.57 -34.00 7.27
CA ILE A 216 -17.16 -33.65 5.91
C ILE A 216 -18.00 -34.40 4.90
N GLN A 217 -18.09 -35.73 5.03
CA GLN A 217 -18.88 -36.60 4.14
C GLN A 217 -20.39 -36.26 4.12
N SER A 218 -20.94 -35.78 5.25
CA SER A 218 -22.34 -35.40 5.33
C SER A 218 -22.67 -34.01 4.79
N LYS A 219 -21.67 -33.14 4.68
CA LYS A 219 -21.85 -31.75 4.25
C LYS A 219 -21.53 -31.54 2.76
N LEU A 220 -20.59 -32.26 2.22
CA LEU A 220 -20.11 -32.06 0.86
C LEU A 220 -20.93 -32.86 -0.14
N THR A 221 -21.09 -32.32 -1.34
CA THR A 221 -21.51 -33.11 -2.51
C THR A 221 -20.39 -34.07 -2.90
N ALA A 222 -20.70 -35.10 -3.69
CA ALA A 222 -19.71 -36.06 -4.17
C ALA A 222 -18.53 -35.36 -4.87
N LEU A 223 -18.81 -34.39 -5.76
CA LEU A 223 -17.78 -33.62 -6.46
C LEU A 223 -16.95 -32.78 -5.49
N GLN A 224 -17.59 -32.09 -4.54
CA GLN A 224 -16.87 -31.33 -3.53
C GLN A 224 -15.95 -32.18 -2.67
N TYR A 225 -16.41 -33.41 -2.33
CA TYR A 225 -15.59 -34.35 -1.59
C TYR A 225 -14.39 -34.82 -2.42
N GLU A 226 -14.62 -35.24 -3.68
CA GLU A 226 -13.56 -35.61 -4.62
C GLU A 226 -12.50 -34.50 -4.77
N VAL A 227 -12.93 -33.25 -5.01
CA VAL A 227 -12.01 -32.09 -5.20
C VAL A 227 -11.24 -31.76 -3.94
N THR A 228 -11.88 -31.83 -2.75
CA THR A 228 -11.24 -31.34 -1.50
C THR A 228 -10.54 -32.43 -0.69
N GLN A 229 -10.85 -33.72 -0.92
CA GLN A 229 -10.31 -34.83 -0.14
C GLN A 229 -9.56 -35.89 -0.98
N GLU A 230 -9.75 -35.93 -2.30
CA GLU A 230 -9.23 -36.98 -3.18
C GLU A 230 -8.46 -36.43 -4.40
N ASP A 231 -7.94 -35.18 -4.29
CA ASP A 231 -7.17 -34.50 -5.35
C ASP A 231 -7.90 -34.35 -6.70
N GLY A 232 -9.22 -34.37 -6.68
CA GLY A 232 -10.06 -34.18 -7.87
C GLY A 232 -10.05 -32.73 -8.36
N THR A 233 -10.66 -32.52 -9.54
CA THR A 233 -10.76 -31.18 -10.14
C THR A 233 -12.15 -30.99 -10.76
N GLU A 234 -12.77 -29.82 -10.52
CA GLU A 234 -14.01 -29.46 -11.21
C GLU A 234 -13.78 -29.28 -12.71
N PRO A 235 -14.75 -29.62 -13.58
CA PRO A 235 -14.65 -29.32 -15.01
C PRO A 235 -14.52 -27.82 -15.29
N ALA A 236 -13.63 -27.48 -16.23
CA ALA A 236 -13.47 -26.10 -16.68
C ALA A 236 -14.78 -25.56 -17.27
N PHE A 237 -15.14 -24.32 -16.96
CA PHE A 237 -16.38 -23.63 -17.38
C PHE A 237 -17.69 -24.29 -16.90
N GLN A 238 -17.64 -25.26 -15.99
CA GLN A 238 -18.80 -25.98 -15.44
C GLN A 238 -18.79 -25.99 -13.90
N ASN A 239 -18.05 -25.12 -13.26
CA ASN A 239 -18.03 -24.97 -11.82
C ASN A 239 -18.79 -23.70 -11.37
N ALA A 240 -19.18 -23.65 -10.09
CA ALA A 240 -20.09 -22.65 -9.57
C ALA A 240 -19.56 -21.21 -9.59
N TYR A 241 -18.24 -21.03 -9.69
CA TYR A 241 -17.62 -19.70 -9.42
C TYR A 241 -16.79 -19.16 -10.57
N TRP A 242 -16.65 -19.85 -11.69
CA TRP A 242 -15.76 -19.44 -12.77
C TRP A 242 -16.16 -18.08 -13.37
N ASP A 243 -17.46 -17.84 -13.58
CA ASP A 243 -18.01 -16.60 -14.14
C ASP A 243 -18.74 -15.71 -13.14
N LEU A 244 -18.79 -16.10 -11.85
CA LEU A 244 -19.46 -15.31 -10.81
C LEU A 244 -18.82 -13.94 -10.66
N LYS A 245 -19.62 -12.85 -10.81
CA LYS A 245 -19.20 -11.45 -10.72
C LYS A 245 -19.66 -10.78 -9.43
N GLU A 246 -20.43 -11.45 -8.59
CA GLU A 246 -20.97 -10.89 -7.35
C GLU A 246 -19.86 -10.61 -6.33
N LEU A 247 -20.05 -9.55 -5.55
CA LEU A 247 -19.13 -9.21 -4.47
C LEU A 247 -19.28 -10.20 -3.31
N GLY A 248 -18.15 -10.68 -2.79
CA GLY A 248 -18.16 -11.61 -1.68
C GLY A 248 -16.78 -12.14 -1.31
N ILE A 249 -16.79 -13.02 -0.32
CA ILE A 249 -15.60 -13.75 0.14
C ILE A 249 -15.77 -15.22 -0.25
N TYR A 250 -14.79 -15.75 -0.94
CA TYR A 250 -14.70 -17.19 -1.24
C TYR A 250 -14.09 -17.87 -0.02
N VAL A 251 -14.79 -18.87 0.49
CA VAL A 251 -14.40 -19.59 1.69
C VAL A 251 -14.11 -21.06 1.36
N ASP A 252 -13.23 -21.68 2.12
CA ASP A 252 -13.04 -23.13 2.07
C ASP A 252 -14.34 -23.84 2.46
N VAL A 253 -14.82 -24.72 1.60
CA VAL A 253 -16.11 -25.39 1.79
C VAL A 253 -16.11 -26.38 2.95
N VAL A 254 -14.93 -26.86 3.34
CA VAL A 254 -14.74 -27.81 4.45
C VAL A 254 -14.72 -27.10 5.78
N SER A 255 -13.86 -26.09 5.92
CA SER A 255 -13.56 -25.39 7.17
C SER A 255 -14.31 -24.07 7.35
N GLY A 256 -14.76 -23.44 6.25
CA GLY A 256 -15.32 -22.10 6.26
C GLY A 256 -14.24 -20.99 6.31
N GLU A 257 -12.96 -21.36 6.16
CA GLU A 257 -11.86 -20.39 6.17
C GLU A 257 -11.96 -19.43 4.98
N PRO A 258 -11.86 -18.10 5.17
CA PRO A 258 -11.82 -17.13 4.08
C PRO A 258 -10.55 -17.28 3.26
N LEU A 259 -10.66 -17.67 1.98
CA LEU A 259 -9.53 -17.90 1.08
C LEU A 259 -9.25 -16.71 0.18
N PHE A 260 -10.27 -16.17 -0.49
CA PHE A 260 -10.13 -15.11 -1.49
C PHE A 260 -11.27 -14.10 -1.40
N SER A 261 -11.00 -12.86 -1.84
CA SER A 261 -12.02 -11.83 -2.06
C SER A 261 -12.37 -11.76 -3.54
N SER A 262 -13.64 -11.52 -3.87
CA SER A 262 -14.07 -11.25 -5.25
C SER A 262 -13.36 -10.05 -5.87
N LEU A 263 -12.89 -9.10 -5.06
CA LEU A 263 -12.07 -7.96 -5.51
C LEU A 263 -10.72 -8.38 -6.09
N HIS A 264 -10.25 -9.58 -5.77
CA HIS A 264 -8.99 -10.13 -6.27
C HIS A 264 -9.17 -11.13 -7.42
N LYS A 265 -10.43 -11.34 -7.85
CA LYS A 265 -10.75 -12.23 -8.96
C LYS A 265 -10.49 -11.52 -10.30
N TYR A 266 -9.92 -12.23 -11.26
CA TYR A 266 -9.73 -11.74 -12.61
C TYR A 266 -10.20 -12.79 -13.63
N ASP A 267 -10.27 -12.44 -14.90
CA ASP A 267 -10.61 -13.36 -15.97
C ASP A 267 -9.33 -13.92 -16.61
N SER A 268 -9.07 -15.19 -16.42
CA SER A 268 -7.91 -15.88 -17.04
C SER A 268 -8.27 -16.64 -18.31
N GLY A 269 -9.55 -16.78 -18.61
CA GLY A 269 -10.03 -17.64 -19.70
C GLY A 269 -9.84 -19.14 -19.45
N SER A 270 -9.41 -19.56 -18.25
CA SER A 270 -9.09 -20.96 -17.93
C SER A 270 -10.32 -21.83 -17.60
N GLY A 271 -11.46 -21.20 -17.30
CA GLY A 271 -12.68 -21.87 -16.86
C GLY A 271 -12.71 -22.21 -15.37
N TRP A 272 -11.76 -21.74 -14.59
CA TRP A 272 -11.75 -21.75 -13.13
C TRP A 272 -11.65 -20.33 -12.58
N PRO A 273 -12.08 -20.07 -11.31
CA PRO A 273 -12.02 -18.74 -10.72
C PRO A 273 -10.60 -18.37 -10.29
N PRO A 274 -9.85 -17.57 -11.06
CA PRO A 274 -8.50 -17.19 -10.71
C PRO A 274 -8.49 -15.97 -9.77
N PHE A 275 -7.54 -15.96 -8.84
CA PHE A 275 -7.31 -14.86 -7.91
C PHE A 275 -5.83 -14.50 -7.92
N TRP A 276 -5.53 -13.20 -8.00
CA TRP A 276 -4.15 -12.73 -8.02
C TRP A 276 -3.51 -12.65 -6.61
N ARG A 277 -4.32 -12.73 -5.54
CA ARG A 277 -3.82 -12.93 -4.17
C ARG A 277 -4.88 -13.56 -3.26
N PRO A 278 -4.47 -14.34 -2.24
CA PRO A 278 -5.37 -14.82 -1.20
C PRO A 278 -5.81 -13.68 -0.27
N THR A 279 -6.83 -13.93 0.55
CA THR A 279 -7.14 -13.06 1.68
C THR A 279 -5.99 -13.10 2.69
N ARG A 280 -5.89 -12.08 3.54
CA ARG A 280 -4.89 -12.07 4.65
C ARG A 280 -5.11 -13.21 5.67
N TRP A 281 -6.20 -13.93 5.55
CA TRP A 281 -6.65 -14.99 6.45
C TRP A 281 -6.37 -16.39 5.90
N ALA A 282 -6.16 -16.52 4.59
CA ALA A 282 -5.80 -17.81 3.97
C ALA A 282 -4.37 -18.20 4.37
N ARG A 283 -4.20 -19.44 4.77
CA ARG A 283 -2.91 -20.04 5.16
C ARG A 283 -2.02 -20.35 3.98
#